data_2e08848e548ea0910d69ec275ca239ab
#
_entry.id   2e08848e548ea0910d69ec275ca239ab
#
_cell.length_a   1.000
_cell.length_b   1.000
_cell.length_c   1.000
_cell.angle_alpha   90.00
_cell.angle_beta   90.00
_cell.angle_gamma   90.00
#
_symmetry.space_group_name_H-M   'P 1'
#
loop_
_entity.id
_entity.type
_entity.pdbx_description
1 polymer ?
#
loop_
_entity_poly.entity_id
_entity_poly.type
_entity_poly.pdbx_seq_one_letter_code
_entity_poly.pdbx_strand_id
1 'polypeptide(L)' 'MNKLTNAEEEIMQMFWEEGPSLVSALIDKMPEPKPPHSTISSIVRILEKKGFLNHKAYGRTFEYFPLIRQYQKLIEE' A
#
# COMPACT_ATOMS: atom_id res chain seq x y z
N MET A 1 -13.74 -13.41 -2.84
CA MET A 1 -13.73 -11.97 -2.61
C MET A 1 -12.54 -11.59 -1.73
N ASN A 2 -11.81 -10.58 -2.13
CA ASN A 2 -10.60 -10.20 -1.43
C ASN A 2 -10.92 -9.22 -0.31
N LYS A 3 -10.65 -9.66 0.89
CA LYS A 3 -10.79 -8.81 2.07
C LYS A 3 -9.43 -8.39 2.55
N LEU A 4 -9.36 -7.20 3.09
CA LEU A 4 -8.13 -6.67 3.64
C LEU A 4 -8.05 -6.96 5.12
N THR A 5 -6.87 -7.38 5.57
CA THR A 5 -6.59 -7.43 6.99
C THR A 5 -6.43 -6.00 7.51
N ASN A 6 -6.40 -5.84 8.84
CA ASN A 6 -6.20 -4.52 9.41
C ASN A 6 -4.90 -3.89 8.95
N ALA A 7 -3.83 -4.68 8.90
CA ALA A 7 -2.54 -4.16 8.46
C ALA A 7 -2.60 -3.74 6.99
N GLU A 8 -3.24 -4.55 6.17
CA GLU A 8 -3.37 -4.25 4.76
C GLU A 8 -4.19 -2.98 4.54
N GLU A 9 -5.25 -2.84 5.32
CA GLU A 9 -6.10 -1.66 5.17
C GLU A 9 -5.37 -0.40 5.57
N GLU A 10 -4.56 -0.45 6.61
CA GLU A 10 -3.78 0.70 7.02
C GLU A 10 -2.81 1.13 5.92
N ILE A 11 -2.18 0.16 5.27
CA ILE A 11 -1.26 0.46 4.18
C ILE A 11 -2.02 1.06 2.99
N MET A 12 -3.18 0.50 2.66
CA MET A 12 -3.98 1.05 1.57
C MET A 12 -4.42 2.48 1.87
N GLN A 13 -4.78 2.77 3.12
CA GLN A 13 -5.14 4.15 3.49
C GLN A 13 -4.00 5.11 3.19
N MET A 14 -2.77 4.71 3.48
CA MET A 14 -1.64 5.56 3.18
C MET A 14 -1.48 5.80 1.68
N PHE A 15 -1.67 4.75 0.87
CA PHE A 15 -1.60 4.93 -0.57
C PHE A 15 -2.71 5.84 -1.09
N TRP A 16 -3.90 5.72 -0.52
CA TRP A 16 -4.99 6.58 -0.94
C TRP A 16 -4.72 8.05 -0.59
N GLU A 17 -4.04 8.29 0.52
CA GLU A 17 -3.72 9.65 0.94
C GLU A 17 -2.51 10.22 0.23
N GLU A 18 -1.46 9.39 0.07
CA GLU A 18 -0.20 9.88 -0.49
C GLU A 18 -0.11 9.72 -2.00
N GLY A 19 -0.90 8.80 -2.56
CA GLY A 19 -0.77 8.47 -3.97
C GLY A 19 0.41 7.54 -4.21
N PRO A 20 0.92 7.50 -5.44
CA PRO A 20 2.03 6.62 -5.77
C PRO A 20 3.22 6.88 -4.85
N SER A 21 3.81 5.81 -4.30
CA SER A 21 4.85 5.95 -3.29
C SER A 21 5.80 4.77 -3.32
N LEU A 22 7.03 5.03 -2.90
CA LEU A 22 7.99 3.97 -2.60
C LEU A 22 7.69 3.43 -1.21
N VAL A 23 8.03 2.16 -0.97
CA VAL A 23 7.83 1.58 0.35
C VAL A 23 8.58 2.36 1.41
N SER A 24 9.82 2.76 1.11
CA SER A 24 10.61 3.51 2.09
C SER A 24 9.95 4.84 2.43
N ALA A 25 9.33 5.48 1.45
CA ALA A 25 8.66 6.75 1.69
C ALA A 25 7.46 6.57 2.61
N LEU A 26 6.73 5.47 2.45
CA LEU A 26 5.63 5.19 3.36
C LEU A 26 6.10 4.97 4.78
N ILE A 27 7.18 4.20 4.94
CA ILE A 27 7.71 3.92 6.26
C ILE A 27 8.15 5.20 6.96
N ASP A 28 8.73 6.12 6.20
CA ASP A 28 9.17 7.39 6.78
C ASP A 28 8.02 8.17 7.41
N LYS A 29 6.80 7.94 6.95
CA LYS A 29 5.64 8.65 7.46
C LYS A 29 4.93 7.89 8.57
N MET A 30 5.40 6.72 8.92
CA MET A 30 4.79 5.93 9.96
C MET A 30 5.32 6.36 11.33
N PRO A 31 4.50 6.18 12.38
CA PRO A 31 4.95 6.54 13.73
C PRO A 31 6.02 5.59 14.24
N GLU A 32 6.77 6.07 15.22
CA GLU A 32 7.74 5.22 15.88
C GLU A 32 7.05 4.26 16.84
N PRO A 33 7.58 3.06 17.03
CA PRO A 33 8.73 2.49 16.32
C PRO A 33 8.33 2.09 14.90
N LYS A 34 9.19 2.42 13.94
CA LYS A 34 8.87 2.14 12.54
C LYS A 34 8.98 0.65 12.27
N PRO A 35 8.07 0.10 11.46
CA PRO A 35 8.12 -1.32 11.12
C PRO A 35 9.31 -1.62 10.20
N PRO A 36 9.78 -2.88 10.20
CA PRO A 36 10.84 -3.26 9.29
C PRO A 36 10.39 -3.12 7.82
N HIS A 37 11.35 -2.75 6.97
CA HIS A 37 11.06 -2.60 5.55
C HIS A 37 10.50 -3.89 4.96
N SER A 38 11.04 -5.04 5.36
CA SER A 38 10.60 -6.32 4.82
C SER A 38 9.14 -6.62 5.16
N THR A 39 8.70 -6.19 6.33
CA THR A 39 7.31 -6.39 6.72
C THR A 39 6.36 -5.61 5.80
N ILE A 40 6.67 -4.35 5.58
CA ILE A 40 5.82 -3.51 4.72
C ILE A 40 5.90 -3.98 3.28
N SER A 41 7.08 -4.36 2.80
CA SER A 41 7.21 -4.89 1.45
C SER A 41 6.35 -6.13 1.24
N SER A 42 6.31 -7.01 2.24
CA SER A 42 5.49 -8.22 2.13
C SER A 42 4.01 -7.87 2.01
N ILE A 43 3.55 -6.93 2.83
CA ILE A 43 2.15 -6.50 2.79
C ILE A 43 1.83 -5.90 1.44
N VAL A 44 2.71 -5.05 0.92
CA VAL A 44 2.49 -4.39 -0.36
C VAL A 44 2.43 -5.41 -1.49
N ARG A 45 3.27 -6.44 -1.45
CA ARG A 45 3.24 -7.49 -2.46
C ARG A 45 1.95 -8.28 -2.41
N ILE A 46 1.45 -8.55 -1.22
CA ILE A 46 0.18 -9.24 -1.06
C ILE A 46 -0.95 -8.39 -1.63
N LEU A 47 -0.93 -7.10 -1.35
CA LEU A 47 -1.93 -6.19 -1.89
C LEU A 47 -1.89 -6.15 -3.41
N GLU A 48 -0.69 -6.17 -3.98
CA GLU A 48 -0.56 -6.21 -5.43
C GLU A 48 -1.15 -7.51 -5.98
N LYS A 49 -0.89 -8.62 -5.31
CA LYS A 49 -1.42 -9.91 -5.72
C LYS A 49 -2.93 -9.95 -5.67
N LYS A 50 -3.50 -9.26 -4.70
CA LYS A 50 -4.96 -9.18 -4.56
C LYS A 50 -5.61 -8.22 -5.53
N GLY A 51 -4.81 -7.45 -6.27
CA GLY A 51 -5.35 -6.52 -7.25
C GLY A 51 -5.63 -5.13 -6.72
N PHE A 52 -5.16 -4.80 -5.53
CA PHE A 52 -5.35 -3.46 -4.97
C PHE A 52 -4.27 -2.49 -5.35
N LEU A 53 -3.08 -2.98 -5.63
CA LEU A 53 -1.92 -2.15 -5.99
C LEU A 53 -1.27 -2.67 -7.26
N ASN A 54 -0.53 -1.79 -7.92
CA ASN A 54 0.37 -2.18 -8.96
C ASN A 54 1.65 -1.37 -8.77
N HIS A 55 2.66 -1.64 -9.57
CA HIS A 55 3.92 -0.94 -9.43
C HIS A 55 4.56 -0.71 -10.77
N LYS A 56 5.49 0.23 -10.81
CA LYS A 56 6.35 0.43 -11.96
C LYS A 56 7.76 0.62 -11.46
N ALA A 57 8.73 0.31 -12.31
CA ALA A 57 10.12 0.51 -11.97
C ALA A 57 10.43 2.01 -11.90
N TYR A 58 11.23 2.37 -10.91
CA TYR A 58 11.63 3.75 -10.72
C TYR A 58 13.10 3.72 -10.31
N GLY A 59 13.96 3.77 -11.32
CA GLY A 59 15.37 3.52 -11.07
C GLY A 59 15.58 2.09 -10.58
N ARG A 60 16.16 1.95 -9.42
CA ARG A 60 16.40 0.64 -8.81
C ARG A 60 15.31 0.22 -7.84
N THR A 61 14.27 1.01 -7.73
CA THR A 61 13.20 0.73 -6.80
C THR A 61 11.89 0.60 -7.55
N PHE A 62 10.84 0.25 -6.81
CA PHE A 62 9.50 0.17 -7.36
C PHE A 62 8.62 1.19 -6.69
N GLU A 63 7.88 1.93 -7.50
CA GLU A 63 6.87 2.85 -7.01
C GLU A 63 5.53 2.16 -7.13
N TYR A 64 4.86 1.97 -6.00
CA TYR A 64 3.56 1.34 -5.97
C TYR A 64 2.46 2.39 -6.01
N PHE A 65 1.34 2.03 -6.59
CA PHE A 65 0.20 2.95 -6.69
C PHE A 65 -1.10 2.17 -6.57
N PRO A 66 -2.15 2.79 -6.03
CA PRO A 66 -3.42 2.09 -5.85
C PRO A 66 -4.17 1.95 -7.16
N LEU A 67 -4.76 0.78 -7.36
CA LEU A 67 -5.63 0.51 -8.49
C LEU A 67 -7.09 0.77 -8.15
N ILE A 68 -7.42 0.69 -6.85
CA ILE A 68 -8.78 0.84 -6.36
C ILE A 68 -8.85 2.13 -5.57
N ARG A 69 -9.80 2.97 -5.93
CA ARG A 69 -9.96 4.25 -5.26
C ARG A 69 -10.72 4.09 -3.95
N GLN A 70 -10.43 4.99 -3.02
CA GLN A 70 -11.03 4.92 -1.71
C GLN A 70 -12.55 5.01 -1.76
N TYR A 71 -13.08 5.90 -2.60
CA TYR A 71 -14.53 6.07 -2.65
C TYR A 71 -15.24 4.81 -3.17
N GLN A 72 -14.57 3.98 -3.94
CA GLN A 72 -15.16 2.73 -4.40
C GLN A 72 -15.38 1.78 -3.24
N LYS A 73 -14.49 1.80 -2.28
CA LYS A 73 -14.68 1.00 -1.08
C LYS A 73 -15.92 1.45 -0.33
N LEU A 74 -16.14 2.76 -0.25
CA LEU A 74 -17.31 3.29 0.44
C LEU A 74 -18.59 2.90 -0.28
N ILE A 75 -18.55 2.90 -1.61
CA ILE A 75 -19.74 2.58 -2.38
C ILE A 75 -20.19 1.14 -2.15
N GLU A 76 -19.23 0.25 -1.95
CA GLU A 76 -19.55 -1.16 -1.78
C GLU A 76 -20.17 -1.48 -0.44
N GLU A 77 -20.13 -0.56 0.47
CA GLU A 77 -20.79 -0.76 1.73
C GLU A 77 -22.28 -0.48 1.64
#